data_9b30940f4f0e504ec7637b271922aca7
#
_entry.id   9b30940f4f0e504ec7637b271922aca7
#
_cell.length_a   1.000
_cell.length_b   1.000
_cell.length_c   1.000
_cell.angle_alpha   90.00
_cell.angle_beta   90.00
_cell.angle_gamma   90.00
#
_symmetry.space_group_name_H-M   'P 1'
#
loop_
_entity.id
_entity.type
_entity.pdbx_description
1 polymer ?
#
loop_
_entity_poly.entity_id
_entity_poly.type
_entity_poly.pdbx_seq_one_letter_code
_entity_poly.pdbx_strand_id
1 'polypeptide(L)'
;RTYNFEGTEISEVDLSGMDNLTANDMIRANKVLQNSGTITAVPETNLEYAMIIAASATGTPVEFFKGLKPRDAIKIKTKVTNFFFGEE
;
A
#
# COMPACT_ATOMS: atom_id res chain seq x y z
N ARG A 1 7.20 -9.20 -12.53
CA ARG A 1 6.46 -10.44 -12.24
C ARG A 1 4.97 -10.23 -12.47
N THR A 2 4.33 -11.19 -13.12
CA THR A 2 2.90 -11.10 -13.42
C THR A 2 2.12 -11.88 -12.38
N TYR A 3 1.02 -11.29 -11.93
CA TYR A 3 0.11 -11.92 -10.98
C TYR A 3 -1.25 -12.10 -11.62
N ASN A 4 -1.92 -13.17 -11.24
CA ASN A 4 -3.31 -13.39 -11.64
C ASN A 4 -4.17 -13.19 -10.41
N PHE A 5 -4.98 -12.14 -10.39
CA PHE A 5 -5.83 -11.83 -9.26
C PHE A 5 -7.27 -11.76 -9.73
N GLU A 6 -8.07 -12.71 -9.24
CA GLU A 6 -9.49 -12.78 -9.60
C GLU A 6 -9.70 -12.77 -11.10
N GLY A 7 -8.86 -13.54 -11.80
CA GLY A 7 -8.99 -13.68 -13.25
C GLY A 7 -8.35 -12.59 -14.07
N THR A 8 -7.73 -11.60 -13.42
CA THR A 8 -7.09 -10.50 -14.11
C THR A 8 -5.58 -10.59 -13.92
N GLU A 9 -4.84 -10.48 -15.04
CA GLU A 9 -3.38 -10.45 -14.95
C GLU A 9 -2.90 -9.05 -14.65
N ILE A 10 -2.05 -8.93 -13.63
CA ILE A 10 -1.50 -7.65 -13.21
C ILE A 10 0.01 -7.78 -13.21
N SER A 11 0.68 -7.03 -14.07
CA SER A 11 2.14 -7.05 -14.16
C SER A 11 2.78 -5.75 -13.70
N GLU A 12 1.98 -4.69 -13.54
CA GLU A 12 2.48 -3.40 -13.11
C GLU A 12 1.52 -2.78 -12.13
N VAL A 13 2.06 -2.01 -11.19
CA VAL A 13 1.26 -1.26 -10.24
C VAL A 13 1.60 0.22 -10.42
N ASP A 14 0.58 1.02 -10.74
CA ASP A 14 0.76 2.45 -10.99
C ASP A 14 0.40 3.21 -9.71
N LEU A 15 1.42 3.70 -9.03
CA LEU A 15 1.23 4.42 -7.77
C LEU A 15 1.10 5.92 -7.94
N SER A 16 0.92 6.40 -9.18
CA SER A 16 0.79 7.85 -9.40
C SER A 16 -0.40 8.43 -8.66
N GLY A 17 -1.41 7.63 -8.35
CA GLY A 17 -2.56 8.10 -7.58
C GLY A 17 -2.22 8.52 -6.16
N MET A 18 -1.01 8.20 -5.68
CA MET A 18 -0.61 8.66 -4.35
C MET A 18 -0.57 10.19 -4.26
N ASP A 19 -0.36 10.86 -5.36
CA ASP A 19 -0.35 12.32 -5.36
C ASP A 19 -1.72 12.90 -5.00
N ASN A 20 -2.77 12.12 -5.12
CA ASN A 20 -4.12 12.57 -4.81
C ASN A 20 -4.59 12.19 -3.42
N LEU A 21 -3.75 11.50 -2.65
CA LEU A 21 -4.13 11.12 -1.29
C LEU A 21 -4.04 12.32 -0.36
N THR A 22 -4.87 12.28 0.67
CA THR A 22 -4.91 13.34 1.67
C THR A 22 -4.64 12.73 3.04
N ALA A 23 -4.51 13.60 4.04
CA ALA A 23 -4.37 13.13 5.42
C ALA A 23 -5.55 12.25 5.83
N ASN A 24 -6.75 12.52 5.31
CA ASN A 24 -7.90 11.68 5.63
C ASN A 24 -7.69 10.26 5.15
N ASP A 25 -7.05 10.08 4.01
CA ASP A 25 -6.75 8.74 3.52
C ASP A 25 -5.78 8.03 4.44
N MET A 26 -4.80 8.75 4.96
CA MET A 26 -3.85 8.17 5.92
C MET A 26 -4.52 7.79 7.23
N ILE A 27 -5.42 8.65 7.72
CA ILE A 27 -6.15 8.36 8.94
C ILE A 27 -7.02 7.12 8.76
N ARG A 28 -7.68 7.02 7.62
CA ARG A 28 -8.53 5.87 7.32
C ARG A 28 -7.69 4.59 7.23
N ALA A 29 -6.53 4.67 6.59
CA ALA A 29 -5.64 3.51 6.49
C ALA A 29 -5.16 3.07 7.87
N ASN A 30 -4.87 4.03 8.74
CA ASN A 30 -4.43 3.70 10.10
C ASN A 30 -5.55 3.00 10.88
N LYS A 31 -6.79 3.41 10.67
CA LYS A 31 -7.90 2.75 11.34
C LYS A 31 -8.05 1.30 10.87
N VAL A 32 -7.89 1.07 9.57
CA VAL A 32 -7.93 -0.29 9.05
C VAL A 32 -6.81 -1.12 9.66
N LEU A 33 -5.62 -0.53 9.76
CA LEU A 33 -4.48 -1.21 10.37
C LEU A 33 -4.77 -1.59 11.83
N GLN A 34 -5.30 -0.66 12.60
CA GLN A 34 -5.63 -0.92 14.00
C GLN A 34 -6.71 -1.99 14.13
N ASN A 35 -7.69 -1.97 13.23
CA ASN A 35 -8.75 -2.97 13.28
C ASN A 35 -8.24 -4.37 12.98
N SER A 36 -7.10 -4.50 12.30
CA SER A 36 -6.50 -5.80 12.06
C SER A 36 -5.68 -6.29 13.24
N GLY A 37 -5.60 -5.49 14.32
CA GLY A 37 -4.87 -5.88 15.52
C GLY A 37 -3.44 -5.39 15.57
N THR A 38 -3.00 -4.65 14.56
CA THR A 38 -1.63 -4.15 14.52
C THR A 38 -1.55 -2.78 15.17
N ILE A 39 -0.63 -2.63 16.10
CA ILE A 39 -0.36 -1.36 16.77
C ILE A 39 1.08 -0.98 16.47
N THR A 40 1.29 0.22 15.94
CA THR A 40 2.63 0.67 15.62
C THR A 40 2.72 2.16 15.89
N ALA A 41 3.88 2.59 16.41
CA ALA A 41 4.11 4.00 16.71
C ALA A 41 4.34 4.81 15.42
N VAL A 42 4.84 4.17 14.37
CA VAL A 42 5.14 4.85 13.10
C VAL A 42 4.50 4.05 11.97
N PRO A 43 3.18 4.23 11.75
CA PRO A 43 2.49 3.46 10.71
C PRO A 43 3.12 3.61 9.33
N GLU A 44 3.70 4.78 9.04
CA GLU A 44 4.24 5.08 7.72
C GLU A 44 5.35 4.12 7.31
N THR A 45 5.97 3.40 8.26
CA THR A 45 7.02 2.45 7.94
C THR A 45 6.55 1.00 8.04
N ASN A 46 5.28 0.78 8.30
CA ASN A 46 4.73 -0.57 8.46
C ASN A 46 4.35 -1.15 7.10
N LEU A 47 4.68 -2.43 6.90
CA LEU A 47 4.40 -3.09 5.63
C LEU A 47 2.90 -3.16 5.34
N GLU A 48 2.11 -3.55 6.34
CA GLU A 48 0.66 -3.66 6.14
C GLU A 48 0.05 -2.30 5.81
N TYR A 49 0.51 -1.26 6.50
CA TYR A 49 0.03 0.10 6.22
C TYR A 49 0.34 0.48 4.77
N ALA A 50 1.56 0.14 4.31
CA ALA A 50 1.95 0.45 2.93
C ALA A 50 1.03 -0.25 1.93
N MET A 51 0.64 -1.50 2.22
CA MET A 51 -0.27 -2.21 1.32
C MET A 51 -1.64 -1.55 1.29
N ILE A 52 -2.14 -1.10 2.45
CA ILE A 52 -3.43 -0.43 2.53
C ILE A 52 -3.39 0.89 1.74
N ILE A 53 -2.31 1.64 1.88
CA ILE A 53 -2.15 2.90 1.15
C ILE A 53 -2.08 2.64 -0.36
N ALA A 54 -1.32 1.61 -0.77
CA ALA A 54 -1.22 1.27 -2.19
C ALA A 54 -2.59 0.89 -2.74
N ALA A 55 -3.38 0.16 -1.96
CA ALA A 55 -4.72 -0.21 -2.39
C ALA A 55 -5.59 1.02 -2.60
N SER A 56 -5.50 1.99 -1.67
CA SER A 56 -6.27 3.23 -1.80
C SER A 56 -5.84 4.02 -3.03
N ALA A 57 -4.54 4.08 -3.28
CA ALA A 57 -4.03 4.90 -4.38
C ALA A 57 -4.36 4.31 -5.74
N THR A 58 -4.47 2.98 -5.84
CA THR A 58 -4.65 2.31 -7.11
C THR A 58 -6.08 1.87 -7.36
N GLY A 59 -6.92 1.86 -6.33
CA GLY A 59 -8.27 1.31 -6.45
C GLY A 59 -8.29 -0.20 -6.52
N THR A 60 -7.17 -0.86 -6.24
CA THR A 60 -7.08 -2.31 -6.25
C THR A 60 -7.30 -2.83 -4.82
N PRO A 61 -8.03 -3.94 -4.65
CA PRO A 61 -8.26 -4.47 -3.31
C PRO A 61 -6.96 -4.77 -2.58
N VAL A 62 -6.94 -4.53 -1.27
CA VAL A 62 -5.73 -4.73 -0.48
C VAL A 62 -5.29 -6.19 -0.50
N GLU A 63 -6.24 -7.11 -0.72
CA GLU A 63 -5.91 -8.53 -0.80
C GLU A 63 -4.91 -8.83 -1.91
N PHE A 64 -4.96 -8.07 -3.01
CA PHE A 64 -3.97 -8.25 -4.06
C PHE A 64 -2.58 -7.95 -3.53
N PHE A 65 -2.44 -6.84 -2.81
CA PHE A 65 -1.12 -6.44 -2.31
C PHE A 65 -0.62 -7.39 -1.23
N LYS A 66 -1.52 -7.89 -0.39
CA LYS A 66 -1.12 -8.82 0.66
C LYS A 66 -0.67 -10.16 0.09
N GLY A 67 -1.09 -10.49 -1.13
CA GLY A 67 -0.67 -11.72 -1.79
C GLY A 67 0.62 -11.62 -2.58
N LEU A 68 1.27 -10.46 -2.58
CA LEU A 68 2.51 -10.29 -3.35
C LEU A 68 3.64 -11.13 -2.77
N LYS A 69 4.56 -11.54 -3.66
CA LYS A 69 5.79 -12.17 -3.20
C LYS A 69 6.62 -11.15 -2.41
N PRO A 70 7.45 -11.63 -1.47
CA PRO A 70 8.13 -10.71 -0.56
C PRO A 70 8.93 -9.62 -1.25
N ARG A 71 9.64 -9.92 -2.33
CA ARG A 71 10.43 -8.91 -3.01
C ARG A 71 9.54 -7.82 -3.59
N ASP A 72 8.41 -8.21 -4.18
CA ASP A 72 7.49 -7.24 -4.78
C ASP A 72 6.79 -6.44 -3.70
N ALA A 73 6.43 -7.07 -2.59
CA ALA A 73 5.80 -6.36 -1.47
C ALA A 73 6.75 -5.30 -0.91
N ILE A 74 8.04 -5.64 -0.77
CA ILE A 74 9.02 -4.69 -0.27
C ILE A 74 9.21 -3.54 -1.25
N LYS A 75 9.20 -3.83 -2.55
CA LYS A 75 9.30 -2.75 -3.54
C LYS A 75 8.14 -1.76 -3.41
N ILE A 76 6.94 -2.27 -3.23
CA ILE A 76 5.78 -1.39 -3.03
C ILE A 76 5.94 -0.60 -1.74
N LYS A 77 6.33 -1.28 -0.66
CA LYS A 77 6.53 -0.60 0.63
C LYS A 77 7.55 0.51 0.49
N THR A 78 8.67 0.24 -0.20
CA THR A 78 9.71 1.24 -0.37
C THR A 78 9.19 2.46 -1.11
N LYS A 79 8.42 2.24 -2.17
CA LYS A 79 7.87 3.36 -2.93
C LYS A 79 6.89 4.18 -2.10
N VAL A 80 6.03 3.51 -1.32
CA VAL A 80 5.09 4.21 -0.47
C VAL A 80 5.82 4.98 0.62
N THR A 81 6.81 4.37 1.25
CA THR A 81 7.58 5.02 2.29
C THR A 81 8.32 6.23 1.75
N ASN A 82 8.92 6.11 0.57
CA ASN A 82 9.62 7.23 -0.05
C ASN A 82 8.67 8.36 -0.40
N PHE A 83 7.44 8.05 -0.76
CA PHE A 83 6.47 9.09 -1.03
C PHE A 83 6.24 9.94 0.20
N PHE A 84 6.15 9.30 1.38
CA PHE A 84 5.91 10.05 2.62
C PHE A 84 7.12 10.84 3.07
N PHE A 85 8.32 10.30 2.87
CA PHE A 85 9.54 10.89 3.41
C PHE A 85 10.50 11.40 2.35
N GLY A 86 10.16 11.24 1.07
CA GLY A 86 11.02 11.71 0.01
C GLY A 86 10.96 13.21 -0.14
N GLU A 87 11.94 13.74 -0.88
CA GLU A 87 11.89 15.12 -1.15
C GLU A 87 11.04 15.41 -2.29
N GLU A 88 10.55 16.57 -2.37
CA GLU A 88 9.76 16.95 -3.47
C GLU A 88 10.48 17.58 -4.54
#